data_a40f2836d29f37afba1b0ea6eae9cfe9
#
_entry.id   a40f2836d29f37afba1b0ea6eae9cfe9
#
_cell.length_a   1.000
_cell.length_b   1.000
_cell.length_c   1.000
_cell.angle_alpha   90.00
_cell.angle_beta   90.00
_cell.angle_gamma   90.00
#
_symmetry.space_group_name_H-M   'P 1'
#
loop_
_entity.id
_entity.type
_entity.pdbx_description
1 polymer ?
#
loop_
_entity_poly.entity_id
_entity_poly.type
_entity_poly.pdbx_seq_one_letter_code
_entity_poly.pdbx_strand_id
1 'polypeptide(L)'
;MKILAISDTPSKALWDYCTRERLQGIDLILSCGDLPKKYLEYLTNFTSAPILYVHGNHDGSYRHDEPGGCICVDDEVYVWKGLRIMGLGGCIRYNRDEDAYQYTEREMRRRVCSERKQWEVILNNQPPL
;
A
#
# COMPACT_ATOMS: atom_id res chain seq x y z
N MET A 1 2.56 17.74 -6.68
CA MET A 1 2.75 16.36 -6.22
C MET A 1 2.12 15.42 -7.23
N LYS A 2 2.86 14.39 -7.66
CA LYS A 2 2.40 13.41 -8.64
C LYS A 2 2.46 12.01 -8.02
N ILE A 3 1.32 11.34 -7.96
CA ILE A 3 1.17 10.03 -7.33
C ILE A 3 0.84 8.99 -8.40
N LEU A 4 1.56 7.87 -8.40
CA LEU A 4 1.26 6.72 -9.22
C LEU A 4 0.55 5.67 -8.36
N ALA A 5 -0.67 5.31 -8.73
CA ALA A 5 -1.40 4.21 -8.09
C ALA A 5 -1.36 2.96 -8.98
N ILE A 6 -1.05 1.82 -8.40
CA ILE A 6 -0.96 0.51 -9.08
C ILE A 6 -1.70 -0.57 -8.28
N SER A 7 -2.29 -1.53 -8.97
CA SER A 7 -2.94 -2.70 -8.35
C SER A 7 -3.15 -3.84 -9.35
N ASP A 8 -3.35 -5.04 -8.85
CA ASP A 8 -3.82 -6.27 -9.52
C ASP A 8 -2.92 -6.79 -10.64
N THR A 9 -2.66 -5.99 -11.65
CA THR A 9 -1.89 -6.43 -12.81
C THR A 9 -0.65 -5.58 -13.02
N PRO A 10 0.56 -6.19 -13.05
CA PRO A 10 1.77 -5.46 -13.38
C PRO A 10 1.67 -4.81 -14.77
N SER A 11 2.00 -3.54 -14.84
CA SER A 11 2.09 -2.85 -16.13
C SER A 11 3.29 -3.36 -16.92
N LYS A 12 3.10 -3.82 -18.14
CA LYS A 12 4.20 -4.22 -19.02
C LYS A 12 5.22 -3.10 -19.23
N ALA A 13 4.74 -1.86 -19.32
CA ALA A 13 5.60 -0.70 -19.47
C ALA A 13 6.51 -0.46 -18.26
N LEU A 14 6.09 -0.89 -17.07
CA LEU A 14 6.85 -0.77 -15.83
C LEU A 14 7.54 -2.08 -15.40
N TRP A 15 7.15 -3.22 -15.97
CA TRP A 15 7.74 -4.51 -15.65
C TRP A 15 8.82 -4.93 -16.67
N ASP A 16 8.46 -4.91 -17.95
CA ASP A 16 9.36 -5.37 -19.02
C ASP A 16 10.25 -4.25 -19.57
N TYR A 17 9.77 -3.02 -19.54
CA TYR A 17 10.40 -1.86 -20.19
C TYR A 17 10.55 -0.67 -19.26
N CYS A 18 10.72 -0.90 -17.95
CA CYS A 18 10.89 0.20 -17.00
C CYS A 18 12.20 0.93 -17.26
N THR A 19 12.13 2.23 -17.26
CA THR A 19 13.29 3.13 -17.25
C THR A 19 13.07 4.20 -16.17
N ARG A 20 14.16 4.83 -15.74
CA ARG A 20 14.07 5.93 -14.77
C ARG A 20 13.23 7.10 -15.29
N GLU A 21 13.26 7.34 -16.60
CA GLU A 21 12.49 8.40 -17.26
C GLU A 21 10.97 8.16 -17.14
N ARG A 22 10.52 6.90 -17.16
CA ARG A 22 9.09 6.56 -17.01
C ARG A 22 8.54 6.89 -15.64
N LEU A 23 9.38 6.83 -14.61
CA LEU A 23 9.03 7.16 -13.24
C LEU A 23 9.48 8.58 -12.84
N GLN A 24 10.06 9.33 -13.77
CA GLN A 24 10.50 10.68 -13.51
C GLN A 24 9.33 11.60 -13.13
N GLY A 25 9.52 12.38 -12.08
CA GLY A 25 8.51 13.31 -11.58
C GLY A 25 7.39 12.65 -10.77
N ILE A 26 7.45 11.33 -10.55
CA ILE A 26 6.58 10.64 -9.58
C ILE A 26 7.13 10.90 -8.18
N ASP A 27 6.32 11.45 -7.30
CA ASP A 27 6.70 11.78 -5.93
C ASP A 27 6.39 10.62 -4.96
N LEU A 28 5.38 9.80 -5.28
CA LEU A 28 4.90 8.73 -4.43
C LEU A 28 4.27 7.62 -5.27
N ILE A 29 4.50 6.36 -4.90
CA ILE A 29 3.83 5.20 -5.48
C ILE A 29 2.95 4.55 -4.42
N LEU A 30 1.68 4.31 -4.75
CA LEU A 30 0.71 3.60 -3.92
C LEU A 30 0.37 2.26 -4.57
N SER A 31 0.69 1.16 -3.91
CA SER A 31 0.27 -0.18 -4.31
C SER A 31 -0.98 -0.58 -3.53
N CYS A 32 -2.07 -0.75 -4.24
CA CYS A 32 -3.38 -1.06 -3.68
C CYS A 32 -3.66 -2.58 -3.57
N GLY A 33 -2.60 -3.41 -3.60
CA GLY A 33 -2.69 -4.84 -3.39
C GLY A 33 -2.71 -5.70 -4.66
N ASP A 34 -2.60 -7.00 -4.46
CA ASP A 34 -2.65 -8.05 -5.47
C ASP A 34 -1.57 -7.94 -6.56
N LEU A 35 -0.38 -7.47 -6.17
CA LEU A 35 0.78 -7.37 -7.05
C LEU A 35 1.90 -8.30 -6.59
N PRO A 36 2.68 -8.89 -7.51
CA PRO A 36 3.83 -9.70 -7.15
C PRO A 36 4.86 -8.88 -6.36
N LYS A 37 5.38 -9.45 -5.27
CA LYS A 37 6.47 -8.86 -4.48
C LYS A 37 7.63 -8.37 -5.37
N LYS A 38 8.07 -9.23 -6.27
CA LYS A 38 9.19 -8.91 -7.20
C LYS A 38 8.93 -7.69 -8.07
N TYR A 39 7.67 -7.45 -8.41
CA TYR A 39 7.30 -6.27 -9.19
C TYR A 39 7.49 -4.98 -8.38
N LEU A 40 7.06 -4.96 -7.12
CA LEU A 40 7.27 -3.80 -6.24
C LEU A 40 8.76 -3.56 -5.99
N GLU A 41 9.51 -4.63 -5.68
CA GLU A 41 10.96 -4.54 -5.46
C GLU A 41 11.70 -4.08 -6.72
N TYR A 42 11.29 -4.53 -7.89
CA TYR A 42 11.85 -4.10 -9.16
C TYR A 42 11.69 -2.59 -9.38
N LEU A 43 10.52 -2.02 -9.07
CA LEU A 43 10.29 -0.59 -9.23
C LEU A 43 11.20 0.27 -8.35
N THR A 44 11.63 -0.23 -7.19
CA THR A 44 12.54 0.51 -6.31
C THR A 44 13.89 0.81 -6.95
N ASN A 45 14.30 0.07 -7.99
CA ASN A 45 15.53 0.30 -8.70
C ASN A 45 15.48 1.51 -9.64
N PHE A 46 14.29 2.00 -9.98
CA PHE A 46 14.10 3.03 -11.00
C PHE A 46 13.61 4.37 -10.45
N THR A 47 13.31 4.43 -9.16
CA THR A 47 12.82 5.65 -8.52
C THR A 47 13.30 5.74 -7.07
N SER A 48 13.49 6.98 -6.60
CA SER A 48 13.68 7.27 -5.16
C SER A 48 12.36 7.59 -4.47
N ALA A 49 11.24 7.66 -5.19
CA ALA A 49 9.92 7.86 -4.61
C ALA A 49 9.58 6.69 -3.67
N PRO A 50 9.05 6.94 -2.47
CA PRO A 50 8.62 5.87 -1.60
C PRO A 50 7.48 5.07 -2.23
N ILE A 51 7.49 3.75 -2.01
CA ILE A 51 6.43 2.84 -2.42
C ILE A 51 5.70 2.41 -1.15
N LEU A 52 4.48 2.86 -0.99
CA LEU A 52 3.59 2.43 0.10
C LEU A 52 2.66 1.35 -0.42
N TYR A 53 2.41 0.32 0.38
CA TYR A 53 1.51 -0.75 -0.02
C TYR A 53 0.55 -1.18 1.07
N VAL A 54 -0.59 -1.71 0.65
CA VAL A 54 -1.52 -2.50 1.45
C VAL A 54 -1.59 -3.91 0.88
N HIS A 55 -2.05 -4.86 1.68
CA HIS A 55 -2.24 -6.23 1.24
C HIS A 55 -3.55 -6.37 0.45
N GLY A 56 -3.46 -6.93 -0.75
CA GLY A 56 -4.63 -7.47 -1.43
C GLY A 56 -5.01 -8.85 -0.87
N ASN A 57 -6.17 -9.36 -1.23
CA ASN A 57 -6.62 -10.66 -0.74
C ASN A 57 -5.79 -11.84 -1.29
N HIS A 58 -5.05 -11.65 -2.36
CA HIS A 58 -4.14 -12.64 -2.95
C HIS A 58 -2.68 -12.51 -2.49
N ASP A 59 -2.37 -11.58 -1.61
CA ASP A 59 -1.01 -11.30 -1.12
C ASP A 59 -0.61 -12.12 0.12
N GLY A 60 -1.21 -13.30 0.31
CA GLY A 60 -0.93 -14.17 1.47
C GLY A 60 0.55 -14.50 1.65
N SER A 61 1.31 -14.60 0.57
CA SER A 61 2.75 -14.82 0.60
C SER A 61 3.54 -13.69 1.29
N TYR A 62 3.01 -12.48 1.33
CA TYR A 62 3.64 -11.33 2.00
C TYR A 62 3.74 -11.51 3.53
N ARG A 63 2.94 -12.41 4.12
CA ARG A 63 3.02 -12.71 5.57
C ARG A 63 4.40 -13.18 6.02
N HIS A 64 5.12 -13.83 5.11
CA HIS A 64 6.42 -14.43 5.40
C HIS A 64 7.56 -13.77 4.62
N ASP A 65 7.24 -12.99 3.61
CA ASP A 65 8.22 -12.44 2.70
C ASP A 65 7.72 -11.12 2.10
N GLU A 66 7.84 -10.06 2.86
CA GLU A 66 7.38 -8.72 2.47
C GLU A 66 8.25 -8.10 1.37
N PRO A 67 7.68 -7.20 0.53
CA PRO A 67 8.46 -6.51 -0.50
C PRO A 67 9.55 -5.62 0.10
N GLY A 68 10.80 -5.92 -0.22
CA GLY A 68 11.96 -5.14 0.23
C GLY A 68 11.95 -3.71 -0.34
N GLY A 69 12.31 -2.74 0.48
CA GLY A 69 12.37 -1.34 0.08
C GLY A 69 11.00 -0.65 -0.04
N CYS A 70 9.92 -1.35 0.26
CA CYS A 70 8.56 -0.82 0.29
C CYS A 70 8.07 -0.68 1.73
N ILE A 71 7.09 0.17 1.95
CA ILE A 71 6.55 0.49 3.28
C ILE A 71 5.11 -0.02 3.35
N CYS A 72 4.84 -0.95 4.27
CA CYS A 72 3.48 -1.39 4.56
C CYS A 72 2.74 -0.29 5.33
N VAL A 73 1.56 0.08 4.83
CA VAL A 73 0.68 1.05 5.49
C VAL A 73 -0.67 0.45 5.84
N ASP A 74 -0.77 -0.87 5.78
CA ASP A 74 -2.00 -1.58 6.12
C ASP A 74 -2.32 -1.43 7.61
N ASP A 75 -3.54 -1.02 7.93
CA ASP A 75 -3.98 -0.67 9.28
C ASP A 75 -3.26 0.52 9.94
N GLU A 76 -2.63 1.37 9.14
CA GLU A 76 -1.88 2.53 9.62
C GLU A 76 -2.20 3.81 8.88
N VAL A 77 -1.95 4.93 9.55
CA VAL A 77 -1.94 6.26 8.92
C VAL A 77 -0.50 6.72 8.78
N TYR A 78 -0.06 6.84 7.55
CA TYR A 78 1.28 7.29 7.19
C TYR A 78 1.27 8.78 6.81
N VAL A 79 2.20 9.54 7.37
CA VAL A 79 2.34 10.97 7.06
C VAL A 79 3.60 11.18 6.23
N TRP A 80 3.44 11.72 5.04
CA TRP A 80 4.54 12.00 4.13
C TRP A 80 4.40 13.40 3.51
N LYS A 81 5.37 14.26 3.74
CA LYS A 81 5.40 15.65 3.24
C LYS A 81 4.06 16.39 3.45
N GLY A 82 3.48 16.24 4.62
CA GLY A 82 2.18 16.84 4.97
C GLY A 82 0.95 16.13 4.40
N LEU A 83 1.13 15.11 3.56
CA LEU A 83 0.06 14.25 3.07
C LEU A 83 -0.17 13.11 4.08
N ARG A 84 -1.42 12.93 4.48
CA ARG A 84 -1.85 11.78 5.29
C ARG A 84 -2.42 10.71 4.39
N ILE A 85 -1.94 9.49 4.59
CA ILE A 85 -2.32 8.33 3.79
C ILE A 85 -2.78 7.26 4.76
N MET A 86 -4.02 6.83 4.62
CA MET A 86 -4.61 5.75 5.40
C MET A 86 -4.65 4.49 4.54
N GLY A 87 -4.11 3.40 5.04
CA GLY A 87 -4.05 2.13 4.37
C GLY A 87 -4.99 1.09 4.96
N LEU A 88 -5.90 0.56 4.15
CA LEU A 88 -6.80 -0.52 4.53
C LEU A 88 -6.84 -1.56 3.41
N GLY A 89 -6.15 -2.67 3.63
CA GLY A 89 -6.07 -3.77 2.66
C GLY A 89 -7.03 -4.91 2.96
N GLY A 90 -6.99 -5.90 2.08
CA GLY A 90 -7.82 -7.10 2.16
C GLY A 90 -9.24 -6.93 1.63
N CYS A 91 -10.04 -7.96 1.82
CA CYS A 91 -11.44 -7.96 1.39
C CYS A 91 -12.33 -8.69 2.39
N ILE A 92 -13.63 -8.66 2.16
CA ILE A 92 -14.58 -9.49 2.91
C ILE A 92 -14.35 -10.95 2.58
N ARG A 93 -14.37 -11.79 3.63
CA ARG A 93 -14.14 -13.24 3.51
C ARG A 93 -15.20 -13.90 2.64
N TYR A 94 -14.76 -14.62 1.62
CA TYR A 94 -15.60 -15.38 0.70
C TYR A 94 -15.21 -16.86 0.61
N ASN A 95 -14.07 -17.26 1.19
CA ASN A 95 -13.63 -18.65 1.27
C ASN A 95 -12.92 -18.92 2.62
N ARG A 96 -12.37 -20.12 2.78
CA ARG A 96 -11.67 -20.54 4.02
C ARG A 96 -10.15 -20.49 3.90
N ASP A 97 -9.62 -19.73 2.99
CA ASP A 97 -8.19 -19.53 2.85
C ASP A 97 -7.67 -18.70 4.03
N GLU A 98 -6.96 -19.35 4.95
CA GLU A 98 -6.43 -18.71 6.17
C GLU A 98 -5.21 -17.82 5.86
N ASP A 99 -4.52 -18.07 4.76
CA ASP A 99 -3.36 -17.28 4.35
C ASP A 99 -3.76 -16.00 3.61
N ALA A 100 -4.96 -15.97 3.04
CA ALA A 100 -5.47 -14.80 2.35
C ALA A 100 -5.82 -13.66 3.33
N TYR A 101 -5.61 -12.43 2.89
CA TYR A 101 -6.05 -11.25 3.64
C TYR A 101 -7.56 -11.03 3.46
N GLN A 102 -8.33 -11.88 4.12
CA GLN A 102 -9.79 -11.88 4.10
C GLN A 102 -10.32 -11.69 5.51
N TYR A 103 -11.28 -10.81 5.67
CA TYR A 103 -11.81 -10.42 6.97
C TYR A 103 -13.32 -10.56 7.02
N THR A 104 -13.84 -10.96 8.18
CA THR A 104 -15.28 -10.84 8.45
C THR A 104 -15.69 -9.38 8.51
N GLU A 105 -16.97 -9.10 8.33
CA GLU A 105 -17.50 -7.74 8.46
C GLU A 105 -17.15 -7.13 9.83
N ARG A 106 -17.20 -7.92 10.89
CA ARG A 106 -16.87 -7.49 12.26
C ARG A 106 -15.39 -7.13 12.39
N GLU A 107 -14.52 -7.93 11.83
CA GLU A 107 -13.06 -7.64 11.81
C GLU A 107 -12.76 -6.37 11.02
N MET A 108 -13.36 -6.23 9.85
CA MET A 108 -13.17 -5.05 9.01
C MET A 108 -13.66 -3.78 9.71
N ARG A 109 -14.82 -3.83 10.37
CA ARG A 109 -15.33 -2.70 11.17
C ARG A 109 -14.36 -2.30 12.29
N ARG A 110 -13.76 -3.27 12.98
CA ARG A 110 -12.75 -2.99 14.04
C ARG A 110 -11.51 -2.31 13.46
N ARG A 111 -11.04 -2.76 12.31
CA ARG A 111 -9.88 -2.16 11.63
C ARG A 111 -10.18 -0.71 11.26
N VAL A 112 -11.30 -0.45 10.61
CA VAL A 112 -11.73 0.91 10.24
C VAL A 112 -11.85 1.82 11.48
N CYS A 113 -12.42 1.34 12.58
CA CYS A 113 -12.53 2.12 13.83
C CYS A 113 -11.16 2.43 14.42
N SER A 114 -10.20 1.50 14.36
CA SER A 114 -8.83 1.72 14.82
C SER A 114 -8.10 2.77 14.00
N GLU A 115 -8.18 2.69 12.68
CA GLU A 115 -7.57 3.66 11.77
C GLU A 115 -8.16 5.06 11.94
N ARG A 116 -9.47 5.16 12.11
CA ARG A 116 -10.13 6.43 12.38
C ARG A 116 -9.57 7.11 13.62
N LYS A 117 -9.33 6.38 14.69
CA LYS A 117 -8.72 6.92 15.92
C LYS A 117 -7.30 7.43 15.65
N GLN A 118 -6.50 6.68 14.92
CA GLN A 118 -5.14 7.12 14.54
C GLN A 118 -5.19 8.40 13.72
N TRP A 119 -6.10 8.49 12.76
CA TRP A 119 -6.31 9.68 11.94
C TRP A 119 -6.68 10.92 12.77
N GLU A 120 -7.59 10.76 13.73
CA GLU A 120 -8.01 11.84 14.63
C GLU A 120 -6.84 12.32 15.52
N VAL A 121 -6.02 11.40 16.04
CA VAL A 121 -4.84 11.74 16.84
C VAL A 121 -3.83 12.57 16.02
N ILE A 122 -3.58 12.16 14.79
CA ILE A 122 -2.67 12.89 13.90
C ILE A 122 -3.21 14.27 13.56
N LEU A 123 -4.52 14.40 13.33
CA LEU A 123 -5.16 15.70 13.09
C LEU A 123 -4.98 16.67 14.26
N ASN A 124 -5.18 16.18 15.48
CA ASN A 124 -5.12 16.99 16.68
C ASN A 124 -3.70 17.41 17.06
N ASN A 125 -2.68 16.67 16.61
CA ASN A 125 -1.29 16.93 16.91
C ASN A 125 -0.54 17.72 15.81
N GLN A 126 -1.19 18.03 14.71
CA GLN A 126 -0.58 18.86 13.67
C GLN A 126 -0.68 20.34 14.03
N PRO A 127 0.40 21.13 13.80
CA PRO A 127 0.31 22.57 13.94
C PRO A 127 -0.72 23.12 12.95
N PRO A 128 -1.41 24.22 13.30
CA PRO A 128 -2.32 24.90 12.38
C PRO A 128 -1.55 25.30 11.11
N LEU A 129 -2.20 25.14 10.00
CA LEU A 129 -1.68 25.56 8.70
C LEU A 129 -1.51 27.08 8.64
#